data_c5c5a9936e2e701925e89b5250b600a1
#
_entry.id   c5c5a9936e2e701925e89b5250b600a1
#
_cell.length_a   1.000
_cell.length_b   1.000
_cell.length_c   1.000
_cell.angle_alpha   90.00
_cell.angle_beta   90.00
_cell.angle_gamma   90.00
#
_symmetry.space_group_name_H-M   'P 1'
#
loop_
_entity.id
_entity.type
_entity.pdbx_description
1 polymer ?
#
loop_
_entity_poly.entity_id
_entity_poly.type
_entity_poly.pdbx_seq_one_letter_code
_entity_poly.pdbx_strand_id
1 'polypeptide(L)'
;MKTRDQFTALFESIDFEKIIDHPNILIAANFWDNERYCAARTCYRFMRALDDLIDNHKAAHQGISMDDRESFTSEIRHWMGMLDRQMNKSPFNNELGYTVERFRIPLWSLEYFAESMLYDVIHDGFATLDDFIEYSIGASVAPASIFVHLAGLQEHDGVYLDPPFDVRRTAEPCAMFSYFVHIIRDFRKDQLNNLSYFADDVMTRHGLTRTAMSEMAHGAPLTPGFRAMMREYLDIADCYRADTLIIMDEICPKMEPRYRLSLEIIFELY
;
A
#
# COMPACT_ATOMS: atom_id res chain seq x y z
N MET A 1 13.72 -25.51 -10.13
CA MET A 1 14.06 -24.21 -10.72
C MET A 1 13.48 -24.16 -12.12
N LYS A 2 12.57 -23.23 -12.45
CA LYS A 2 12.09 -23.06 -13.82
C LYS A 2 13.24 -22.55 -14.68
N THR A 3 13.34 -23.04 -15.90
CA THR A 3 14.35 -22.59 -16.87
C THR A 3 14.08 -21.14 -17.30
N ARG A 4 15.09 -20.45 -17.80
CA ARG A 4 14.96 -19.09 -18.39
C ARG A 4 13.79 -18.99 -19.36
N ASP A 5 13.57 -20.03 -20.18
CA ASP A 5 12.49 -20.09 -21.17
C ASP A 5 11.09 -20.12 -20.52
N GLN A 6 10.93 -20.70 -19.32
CA GLN A 6 9.66 -20.71 -18.60
C GLN A 6 9.32 -19.34 -18.01
N PHE A 7 10.32 -18.57 -17.56
CA PHE A 7 10.11 -17.19 -17.14
C PHE A 7 9.82 -16.27 -18.33
N THR A 8 10.52 -16.46 -19.45
CA THR A 8 10.26 -15.71 -20.69
C THR A 8 8.83 -15.93 -21.18
N ALA A 9 8.37 -17.17 -21.24
CA ALA A 9 7.01 -17.50 -21.65
C ALA A 9 5.95 -16.92 -20.68
N LEU A 10 6.23 -16.90 -19.37
CA LEU A 10 5.36 -16.28 -18.39
C LEU A 10 5.30 -14.76 -18.59
N PHE A 11 6.44 -14.11 -18.80
CA PHE A 11 6.53 -12.67 -19.07
C PHE A 11 5.82 -12.28 -20.37
N GLU A 12 5.98 -13.05 -21.44
CA GLU A 12 5.29 -12.86 -22.72
C GLU A 12 3.78 -13.04 -22.62
N SER A 13 3.28 -13.72 -21.60
CA SER A 13 1.85 -13.86 -21.35
C SER A 13 1.19 -12.63 -20.72
N ILE A 14 1.98 -11.63 -20.28
CA ILE A 14 1.49 -10.41 -19.67
C ILE A 14 0.94 -9.47 -20.75
N ASP A 15 -0.33 -9.13 -20.64
CA ASP A 15 -0.97 -8.14 -21.50
C ASP A 15 -0.65 -6.73 -20.97
N PHE A 16 0.45 -6.16 -21.44
CA PHE A 16 0.92 -4.84 -21.00
C PHE A 16 -0.04 -3.69 -21.36
N GLU A 17 -0.90 -3.85 -22.36
CA GLU A 17 -1.89 -2.82 -22.70
C GLU A 17 -3.01 -2.72 -21.65
N LYS A 18 -3.32 -3.80 -20.95
CA LYS A 18 -4.26 -3.78 -19.82
C LYS A 18 -3.68 -3.21 -18.54
N ILE A 19 -2.36 -3.03 -18.48
CA ILE A 19 -1.62 -2.66 -17.28
C ILE A 19 -1.51 -1.14 -17.10
N ILE A 20 -1.65 -0.35 -18.15
CA ILE A 20 -1.35 1.09 -18.16
C ILE A 20 -2.11 1.87 -17.07
N ASP A 21 -3.32 1.43 -16.72
CA ASP A 21 -4.16 2.05 -15.67
C ASP A 21 -4.22 1.23 -14.37
N HIS A 22 -3.41 0.18 -14.23
CA HIS A 22 -3.43 -0.67 -13.05
C HIS A 22 -2.31 -0.33 -12.06
N PRO A 23 -2.58 -0.41 -10.74
CA PRO A 23 -1.54 -0.20 -9.73
C PRO A 23 -0.49 -1.32 -9.79
N ASN A 24 0.74 -0.97 -9.37
CA ASN A 24 1.91 -1.87 -9.40
C ASN A 24 1.62 -3.26 -8.80
N ILE A 25 0.86 -3.32 -7.72
CA ILE A 25 0.49 -4.57 -7.05
C ILE A 25 -0.35 -5.51 -7.95
N LEU A 26 -1.27 -4.97 -8.75
CA LEU A 26 -2.07 -5.75 -9.69
C LEU A 26 -1.30 -6.09 -10.97
N ILE A 27 -0.34 -5.23 -11.36
CA ILE A 27 0.62 -5.52 -12.44
C ILE A 27 1.40 -6.78 -12.07
N ALA A 28 1.99 -6.79 -10.87
CA ALA A 28 2.77 -7.92 -10.38
C ALA A 28 1.95 -9.21 -10.16
N ALA A 29 0.64 -9.10 -9.96
CA ALA A 29 -0.26 -10.25 -9.83
C ALA A 29 -0.86 -10.73 -11.16
N ASN A 30 -0.65 -10.04 -12.27
CA ASN A 30 -1.37 -10.31 -13.54
C ASN A 30 -1.15 -11.73 -14.10
N PHE A 31 -0.08 -12.40 -13.73
CA PHE A 31 0.21 -13.79 -14.14
C PHE A 31 -0.14 -14.83 -13.06
N TRP A 32 -0.84 -14.44 -12.00
CA TRP A 32 -1.39 -15.39 -11.03
C TRP A 32 -2.53 -16.22 -11.67
N ASP A 33 -2.93 -17.27 -10.98
CA ASP A 33 -4.20 -17.90 -11.30
C ASP A 33 -5.36 -16.91 -11.14
N ASN A 34 -6.44 -17.17 -11.85
CA ASN A 34 -7.57 -16.23 -11.90
C ASN A 34 -8.25 -16.00 -10.54
N GLU A 35 -8.31 -17.03 -9.69
CA GLU A 35 -8.96 -16.91 -8.38
C GLU A 35 -8.17 -15.97 -7.46
N ARG A 36 -6.84 -16.16 -7.32
CA ARG A 36 -6.00 -15.29 -6.49
C ARG A 36 -5.90 -13.88 -7.06
N TYR A 37 -5.82 -13.74 -8.39
CA TYR A 37 -5.84 -12.40 -9.01
C TYR A 37 -7.14 -11.65 -8.71
N CYS A 38 -8.30 -12.32 -8.84
CA CYS A 38 -9.59 -11.73 -8.50
C CYS A 38 -9.66 -11.36 -7.01
N ALA A 39 -9.12 -12.18 -6.12
CA ALA A 39 -9.04 -11.88 -4.68
C ALA A 39 -8.19 -10.62 -4.41
N ALA A 40 -7.00 -10.53 -5.02
CA ALA A 40 -6.14 -9.34 -4.90
C ALA A 40 -6.85 -8.07 -5.41
N ARG A 41 -7.51 -8.16 -6.55
CA ARG A 41 -8.29 -7.06 -7.13
C ARG A 41 -9.47 -6.63 -6.26
N THR A 42 -10.19 -7.57 -5.66
CA THR A 42 -11.32 -7.28 -4.77
C THR A 42 -10.84 -6.55 -3.52
N CYS A 43 -9.79 -7.03 -2.86
CA CYS A 43 -9.20 -6.34 -1.71
C CYS A 43 -8.65 -4.96 -2.08
N TYR A 44 -7.96 -4.85 -3.21
CA TYR A 44 -7.46 -3.57 -3.71
C TYR A 44 -8.59 -2.56 -3.96
N ARG A 45 -9.68 -2.97 -4.62
CA ARG A 45 -10.83 -2.09 -4.88
C ARG A 45 -11.48 -1.58 -3.61
N PHE A 46 -11.57 -2.42 -2.58
CA PHE A 46 -12.08 -2.00 -1.28
C PHE A 46 -11.19 -0.91 -0.66
N MET A 47 -9.88 -1.16 -0.57
CA MET A 47 -8.93 -0.20 -0.01
C MET A 47 -8.89 1.11 -0.83
N ARG A 48 -8.86 1.00 -2.15
CA ARG A 48 -8.86 2.17 -3.04
C ARG A 48 -10.12 3.02 -2.91
N ALA A 49 -11.27 2.42 -2.66
CA ALA A 49 -12.52 3.17 -2.46
C ALA A 49 -12.49 4.01 -1.17
N LEU A 50 -11.86 3.51 -0.10
CA LEU A 50 -11.68 4.28 1.14
C LEU A 50 -10.64 5.39 0.99
N ASP A 51 -9.53 5.10 0.31
CA ASP A 51 -8.46 6.05 0.01
C ASP A 51 -8.98 7.22 -0.85
N ASP A 52 -9.62 6.92 -1.98
CA ASP A 52 -10.20 7.92 -2.88
C ASP A 52 -11.26 8.80 -2.23
N LEU A 53 -11.98 8.30 -1.24
CA LEU A 53 -12.98 9.08 -0.50
C LEU A 53 -12.35 10.31 0.16
N ILE A 54 -11.17 10.16 0.74
CA ILE A 54 -10.47 11.21 1.50
C ILE A 54 -9.57 12.03 0.57
N ASP A 55 -8.77 11.37 -0.25
CA ASP A 55 -7.80 12.03 -1.12
C ASP A 55 -8.46 12.95 -2.14
N ASN A 56 -9.58 12.53 -2.75
CA ASN A 56 -10.34 13.38 -3.67
C ASN A 56 -10.91 14.60 -2.98
N HIS A 57 -11.34 14.48 -1.72
CA HIS A 57 -11.81 15.62 -0.95
C HIS A 57 -10.66 16.59 -0.64
N LYS A 58 -9.53 16.11 -0.13
CA LYS A 58 -8.34 16.93 0.18
C LYS A 58 -7.81 17.63 -1.07
N ALA A 59 -7.81 16.95 -2.22
CA ALA A 59 -7.39 17.54 -3.50
C ALA A 59 -8.28 18.71 -3.95
N ALA A 60 -9.58 18.67 -3.64
CA ALA A 60 -10.54 19.69 -4.02
C ALA A 60 -10.69 20.82 -2.99
N HIS A 61 -10.30 20.59 -1.71
CA HIS A 61 -10.56 21.51 -0.60
C HIS A 61 -9.31 21.66 0.29
N GLN A 62 -9.16 22.83 0.92
CA GLN A 62 -8.15 23.04 1.95
C GLN A 62 -8.69 22.54 3.31
N GLY A 63 -8.28 21.34 3.70
CA GLY A 63 -8.70 20.68 4.95
C GLY A 63 -10.08 20.02 4.86
N ILE A 64 -10.46 19.33 5.92
CA ILE A 64 -11.74 18.63 6.05
C ILE A 64 -12.57 19.35 7.12
N SER A 65 -13.78 19.78 6.77
CA SER A 65 -14.71 20.42 7.73
C SER A 65 -15.17 19.44 8.81
N MET A 66 -15.70 19.94 9.93
CA MET A 66 -16.21 19.07 11.01
C MET A 66 -17.34 18.15 10.52
N ASP A 67 -18.24 18.69 9.69
CA ASP A 67 -19.38 17.92 9.15
C ASP A 67 -18.90 16.83 8.18
N ASP A 68 -17.90 17.15 7.34
CA ASP A 68 -17.28 16.18 6.42
C ASP A 68 -16.51 15.09 7.20
N ARG A 69 -15.82 15.47 8.30
CA ARG A 69 -15.13 14.50 9.18
C ARG A 69 -16.10 13.49 9.78
N GLU A 70 -17.24 13.95 10.25
CA GLU A 70 -18.27 13.06 10.80
C GLU A 70 -18.82 12.12 9.71
N SER A 71 -19.09 12.66 8.51
CA SER A 71 -19.56 11.91 7.35
C SER A 71 -18.55 10.85 6.92
N PHE A 72 -17.27 11.19 6.71
CA PHE A 72 -16.22 10.24 6.33
C PHE A 72 -15.96 9.18 7.39
N THR A 73 -15.92 9.58 8.66
CA THR A 73 -15.79 8.64 9.77
C THR A 73 -16.93 7.63 9.80
N SER A 74 -18.17 8.11 9.57
CA SER A 74 -19.35 7.24 9.49
C SER A 74 -19.27 6.27 8.32
N GLU A 75 -18.83 6.76 7.15
CA GLU A 75 -18.71 5.94 5.94
C GLU A 75 -17.63 4.87 6.11
N ILE A 76 -16.44 5.22 6.61
CA ILE A 76 -15.36 4.25 6.86
C ILE A 76 -15.82 3.18 7.86
N ARG A 77 -16.47 3.57 8.95
CA ARG A 77 -17.01 2.63 9.93
C ARG A 77 -18.11 1.75 9.34
N HIS A 78 -18.93 2.30 8.44
CA HIS A 78 -19.92 1.52 7.70
C HIS A 78 -19.25 0.45 6.86
N TRP A 79 -18.20 0.80 6.10
CA TRP A 79 -17.43 -0.14 5.28
C TRP A 79 -16.75 -1.22 6.12
N MET A 80 -16.21 -0.86 7.29
CA MET A 80 -15.65 -1.84 8.24
C MET A 80 -16.72 -2.78 8.80
N GLY A 81 -17.90 -2.27 9.14
CA GLY A 81 -19.04 -3.09 9.57
C GLY A 81 -19.53 -4.08 8.50
N MET A 82 -19.21 -3.84 7.23
CA MET A 82 -19.53 -4.79 6.16
C MET A 82 -18.65 -6.05 6.17
N LEU A 83 -17.51 -6.03 6.84
CA LEU A 83 -16.69 -7.21 7.07
C LEU A 83 -17.31 -8.14 8.10
N ASP A 84 -18.22 -7.65 8.94
CA ASP A 84 -18.97 -8.49 9.87
C ASP A 84 -20.01 -9.33 9.11
N ARG A 85 -19.92 -10.65 9.24
CA ARG A 85 -20.76 -11.66 8.55
C ARG A 85 -22.25 -11.49 8.79
N GLN A 86 -22.67 -10.79 9.86
CA GLN A 86 -24.07 -10.59 10.21
C GLN A 86 -24.76 -9.44 9.45
N MET A 87 -24.01 -8.57 8.80
CA MET A 87 -24.53 -7.37 8.12
C MET A 87 -24.65 -7.49 6.59
N ASN A 88 -24.40 -8.64 6.00
CA ASN A 88 -24.23 -8.87 4.56
C ASN A 88 -25.54 -8.83 3.75
N LYS A 89 -25.88 -7.66 3.18
CA LYS A 89 -26.98 -7.53 2.19
C LYS A 89 -26.61 -6.83 0.88
N SER A 90 -25.36 -6.38 0.69
CA SER A 90 -24.93 -5.71 -0.55
C SER A 90 -24.12 -6.67 -1.45
N PRO A 91 -24.25 -6.60 -2.80
CA PRO A 91 -23.46 -7.44 -3.71
C PRO A 91 -21.94 -7.27 -3.55
N PHE A 92 -21.47 -6.05 -3.26
CA PHE A 92 -20.05 -5.78 -3.03
C PHE A 92 -19.55 -6.44 -1.73
N ASN A 93 -20.38 -6.44 -0.68
CA ASN A 93 -20.09 -7.12 0.58
C ASN A 93 -19.97 -8.63 0.40
N ASN A 94 -20.80 -9.21 -0.46
CA ASN A 94 -20.75 -10.63 -0.76
C ASN A 94 -19.41 -11.01 -1.45
N GLU A 95 -18.90 -10.18 -2.36
CA GLU A 95 -17.63 -10.42 -3.04
C GLU A 95 -16.44 -10.31 -2.08
N LEU A 96 -16.36 -9.24 -1.28
CA LEU A 96 -15.30 -9.06 -0.30
C LEU A 96 -15.37 -10.10 0.82
N GLY A 97 -16.56 -10.34 1.38
CA GLY A 97 -16.77 -11.34 2.43
C GLY A 97 -16.41 -12.76 1.97
N TYR A 98 -16.84 -13.13 0.75
CA TYR A 98 -16.43 -14.38 0.13
C TYR A 98 -14.90 -14.46 -0.05
N THR A 99 -14.27 -13.39 -0.53
CA THR A 99 -12.82 -13.33 -0.71
C THR A 99 -12.08 -13.51 0.60
N VAL A 100 -12.49 -12.78 1.64
CA VAL A 100 -11.89 -12.87 2.99
C VAL A 100 -12.00 -14.30 3.53
N GLU A 101 -13.17 -14.94 3.41
CA GLU A 101 -13.40 -16.30 3.89
C GLU A 101 -12.64 -17.35 3.07
N ARG A 102 -12.76 -17.30 1.74
CA ARG A 102 -12.17 -18.28 0.82
C ARG A 102 -10.65 -18.31 0.89
N PHE A 103 -10.03 -17.13 0.94
CA PHE A 103 -8.58 -16.96 0.93
C PHE A 103 -8.00 -16.69 2.31
N ARG A 104 -8.80 -16.77 3.38
CA ARG A 104 -8.36 -16.57 4.77
C ARG A 104 -7.62 -15.23 4.96
N ILE A 105 -8.07 -14.16 4.28
CA ILE A 105 -7.44 -12.84 4.37
C ILE A 105 -7.37 -12.41 5.84
N PRO A 106 -6.20 -11.97 6.34
CA PRO A 106 -6.06 -11.50 7.72
C PRO A 106 -6.88 -10.24 7.95
N LEU A 107 -7.94 -10.28 8.76
CA LEU A 107 -8.84 -9.14 8.97
C LEU A 107 -8.11 -7.91 9.51
N TRP A 108 -7.08 -8.11 10.36
CA TRP A 108 -6.28 -7.00 10.89
C TRP A 108 -5.72 -6.09 9.79
N SER A 109 -5.42 -6.63 8.60
CA SER A 109 -4.87 -5.82 7.51
C SER A 109 -5.90 -4.83 6.95
N LEU A 110 -7.16 -5.23 6.85
CA LEU A 110 -8.25 -4.34 6.43
C LEU A 110 -8.60 -3.34 7.54
N GLU A 111 -8.57 -3.77 8.80
CA GLU A 111 -8.82 -2.92 9.98
C GLU A 111 -7.76 -1.84 10.12
N TYR A 112 -6.48 -2.18 10.06
CA TYR A 112 -5.37 -1.20 10.15
C TYR A 112 -5.37 -0.23 8.98
N PHE A 113 -5.70 -0.69 7.78
CA PHE A 113 -5.88 0.21 6.66
C PHE A 113 -7.00 1.22 6.91
N ALA A 114 -8.16 0.78 7.39
CA ALA A 114 -9.25 1.68 7.72
C ALA A 114 -8.91 2.66 8.86
N GLU A 115 -8.14 2.24 9.85
CA GLU A 115 -7.63 3.11 10.92
C GLU A 115 -6.71 4.21 10.36
N SER A 116 -5.86 3.90 9.37
CA SER A 116 -5.05 4.91 8.69
C SER A 116 -5.93 5.91 7.91
N MET A 117 -7.00 5.45 7.30
CA MET A 117 -7.95 6.35 6.64
C MET A 117 -8.69 7.24 7.65
N LEU A 118 -9.00 6.73 8.84
CA LEU A 118 -9.56 7.56 9.93
C LEU A 118 -8.54 8.60 10.44
N TYR A 119 -7.25 8.25 10.46
CA TYR A 119 -6.19 9.23 10.75
C TYR A 119 -6.21 10.38 9.73
N ASP A 120 -6.29 10.08 8.44
CA ASP A 120 -6.33 11.06 7.36
C ASP A 120 -7.55 11.99 7.40
N VAL A 121 -8.68 11.51 7.92
CA VAL A 121 -9.87 12.36 8.15
C VAL A 121 -9.59 13.45 9.18
N ILE A 122 -8.72 13.18 10.17
CA ILE A 122 -8.51 14.06 11.33
C ILE A 122 -7.25 14.92 11.18
N HIS A 123 -6.23 14.41 10.48
CA HIS A 123 -4.90 15.02 10.41
C HIS A 123 -4.55 15.47 8.98
N ASP A 124 -3.79 16.57 8.90
CA ASP A 124 -3.29 17.12 7.62
C ASP A 124 -1.76 16.90 7.49
N GLY A 125 -1.24 15.80 8.02
CA GLY A 125 0.17 15.42 8.02
C GLY A 125 0.61 14.85 9.37
N PHE A 126 1.92 14.78 9.60
CA PHE A 126 2.54 14.07 10.72
C PHE A 126 3.41 15.03 11.55
N ALA A 127 3.25 15.00 12.87
CA ALA A 127 4.07 15.82 13.77
C ALA A 127 5.51 15.28 13.83
N THR A 128 5.67 13.97 13.84
CA THR A 128 6.97 13.28 13.92
C THR A 128 7.12 12.21 12.85
N LEU A 129 8.38 11.82 12.57
CA LEU A 129 8.68 10.70 11.70
C LEU A 129 8.09 9.38 12.25
N ASP A 130 8.06 9.22 13.58
CA ASP A 130 7.48 8.03 14.23
C ASP A 130 5.97 7.96 13.95
N ASP A 131 5.24 9.10 13.99
CA ASP A 131 3.82 9.13 13.61
C ASP A 131 3.59 8.69 12.16
N PHE A 132 4.47 9.12 11.24
CA PHE A 132 4.41 8.67 9.85
C PHE A 132 4.69 7.17 9.71
N ILE A 133 5.68 6.64 10.43
CA ILE A 133 5.99 5.20 10.42
C ILE A 133 4.82 4.40 10.98
N GLU A 134 4.22 4.81 12.09
CA GLU A 134 3.04 4.15 12.67
C GLU A 134 1.85 4.16 11.71
N TYR A 135 1.53 5.30 11.12
CA TYR A 135 0.51 5.42 10.07
C TYR A 135 0.78 4.50 8.88
N SER A 136 2.04 4.37 8.46
CA SER A 136 2.46 3.54 7.33
C SER A 136 2.19 2.04 7.53
N ILE A 137 2.07 1.59 8.80
CA ILE A 137 1.68 0.21 9.08
C ILE A 137 0.28 -0.09 8.51
N GLY A 138 -0.66 0.84 8.65
CA GLY A 138 -1.98 0.69 8.05
C GLY A 138 -2.02 1.07 6.57
N ALA A 139 -1.43 2.20 6.19
CA ALA A 139 -1.55 2.72 4.82
C ALA A 139 -0.73 1.94 3.78
N SER A 140 0.36 1.28 4.17
CA SER A 140 1.26 0.57 3.26
C SER A 140 1.47 -0.90 3.63
N VAL A 141 1.85 -1.20 4.89
CA VAL A 141 2.18 -2.58 5.30
C VAL A 141 0.94 -3.48 5.28
N ALA A 142 -0.20 -2.99 5.71
CA ALA A 142 -1.44 -3.76 5.73
C ALA A 142 -1.90 -4.18 4.31
N PRO A 143 -1.97 -3.27 3.30
CA PRO A 143 -2.22 -3.65 1.91
C PRO A 143 -1.20 -4.64 1.34
N ALA A 144 0.09 -4.40 1.57
CA ALA A 144 1.14 -5.28 1.12
C ALA A 144 1.05 -6.67 1.77
N SER A 145 0.62 -6.74 3.04
CA SER A 145 0.40 -8.01 3.74
C SER A 145 -0.70 -8.85 3.09
N ILE A 146 -1.77 -8.25 2.59
CA ILE A 146 -2.80 -8.97 1.81
C ILE A 146 -2.18 -9.59 0.56
N PHE A 147 -1.37 -8.83 -0.16
CA PHE A 147 -0.71 -9.33 -1.37
C PHE A 147 0.27 -10.46 -1.06
N VAL A 148 1.12 -10.30 -0.05
CA VAL A 148 2.08 -11.33 0.40
C VAL A 148 1.34 -12.57 0.92
N HIS A 149 0.21 -12.40 1.62
CA HIS A 149 -0.63 -13.50 2.07
C HIS A 149 -1.15 -14.31 0.88
N LEU A 150 -1.80 -13.65 -0.09
CA LEU A 150 -2.31 -14.31 -1.30
C LEU A 150 -1.20 -15.03 -2.09
N ALA A 151 -0.03 -14.41 -2.21
CA ALA A 151 1.13 -14.99 -2.88
C ALA A 151 1.72 -16.20 -2.13
N GLY A 152 1.61 -16.21 -0.80
CA GLY A 152 2.16 -17.26 0.06
C GLY A 152 1.21 -18.40 0.39
N LEU A 153 -0.09 -18.29 0.06
CA LEU A 153 -1.08 -19.34 0.31
C LEU A 153 -0.66 -20.66 -0.33
N GLN A 154 -0.85 -21.74 0.42
CA GLN A 154 -0.72 -23.10 -0.11
C GLN A 154 -2.09 -23.68 -0.46
N GLU A 155 -2.17 -24.42 -1.55
CA GLU A 155 -3.41 -25.07 -1.96
C GLU A 155 -3.27 -26.58 -1.90
N HIS A 156 -4.22 -27.21 -1.19
CA HIS A 156 -4.33 -28.68 -1.13
C HIS A 156 -5.80 -29.09 -1.35
N ASP A 157 -6.05 -29.86 -2.40
CA ASP A 157 -7.39 -30.38 -2.73
C ASP A 157 -8.47 -29.28 -2.81
N GLY A 158 -8.12 -28.12 -3.37
CA GLY A 158 -9.02 -26.97 -3.52
C GLY A 158 -9.26 -26.16 -2.22
N VAL A 159 -8.48 -26.42 -1.17
CA VAL A 159 -8.52 -25.66 0.09
C VAL A 159 -7.24 -24.84 0.24
N TYR A 160 -7.41 -23.54 0.53
CA TYR A 160 -6.30 -22.64 0.82
C TYR A 160 -5.90 -22.74 2.29
N LEU A 161 -4.60 -22.90 2.51
CA LEU A 161 -3.95 -22.90 3.82
C LEU A 161 -3.09 -21.65 3.97
N ASP A 162 -2.93 -21.20 5.21
CA ASP A 162 -2.13 -20.02 5.53
C ASP A 162 -0.67 -20.15 5.04
N PRO A 163 -0.01 -19.05 4.67
CA PRO A 163 1.41 -19.03 4.33
C PRO A 163 2.28 -19.67 5.42
N PRO A 164 3.36 -20.37 5.06
CA PRO A 164 4.27 -20.99 6.03
C PRO A 164 5.27 -19.99 6.65
N PHE A 165 4.90 -18.70 6.72
CA PHE A 165 5.68 -17.60 7.27
C PHE A 165 4.79 -16.51 7.81
N ASP A 166 5.35 -15.64 8.67
CA ASP A 166 4.66 -14.45 9.17
C ASP A 166 4.50 -13.41 8.04
N VAL A 167 3.25 -13.20 7.64
CA VAL A 167 2.89 -12.33 6.51
C VAL A 167 3.23 -10.87 6.78
N ARG A 168 2.97 -10.36 8.01
CA ARG A 168 3.25 -8.97 8.36
C ARG A 168 4.75 -8.71 8.38
N ARG A 169 5.51 -9.53 9.10
CA ARG A 169 6.98 -9.44 9.13
C ARG A 169 7.58 -9.52 7.72
N THR A 170 6.98 -10.33 6.84
CA THR A 170 7.43 -10.50 5.47
C THR A 170 7.14 -9.29 4.60
N ALA A 171 5.96 -8.70 4.73
CA ALA A 171 5.52 -7.59 3.90
C ALA A 171 6.16 -6.25 4.31
N GLU A 172 6.41 -6.05 5.60
CA GLU A 172 6.78 -4.76 6.20
C GLU A 172 8.01 -4.10 5.55
N PRO A 173 9.16 -4.77 5.36
CA PRO A 173 10.33 -4.08 4.81
C PRO A 173 10.08 -3.57 3.38
N CYS A 174 9.53 -4.39 2.49
CA CYS A 174 9.25 -3.99 1.11
C CYS A 174 8.17 -2.90 1.03
N ALA A 175 7.15 -2.99 1.87
CA ALA A 175 6.08 -2.00 1.94
C ALA A 175 6.61 -0.64 2.40
N MET A 176 7.43 -0.61 3.45
CA MET A 176 8.06 0.61 3.95
C MET A 176 9.05 1.20 2.93
N PHE A 177 9.92 0.37 2.35
CA PHE A 177 10.81 0.79 1.27
C PHE A 177 10.04 1.47 0.14
N SER A 178 9.06 0.79 -0.43
CA SER A 178 8.26 1.32 -1.53
C SER A 178 7.48 2.58 -1.14
N TYR A 179 6.99 2.69 0.08
CA TYR A 179 6.24 3.85 0.54
C TYR A 179 7.13 5.09 0.69
N PHE A 180 8.33 4.95 1.27
CA PHE A 180 9.30 6.04 1.33
C PHE A 180 9.72 6.52 -0.08
N VAL A 181 9.98 5.60 -1.00
CA VAL A 181 10.29 5.95 -2.40
C VAL A 181 9.10 6.65 -3.06
N HIS A 182 7.88 6.17 -2.81
CA HIS A 182 6.64 6.72 -3.37
C HIS A 182 6.46 8.18 -2.97
N ILE A 183 6.51 8.51 -1.67
CA ILE A 183 6.31 9.90 -1.21
C ILE A 183 7.39 10.86 -1.71
N ILE A 184 8.63 10.38 -1.90
CA ILE A 184 9.70 11.18 -2.50
C ILE A 184 9.41 11.44 -3.99
N ARG A 185 9.05 10.39 -4.75
CA ARG A 185 8.73 10.46 -6.18
C ARG A 185 7.54 11.38 -6.44
N ASP A 186 6.51 11.25 -5.65
CA ASP A 186 5.23 11.93 -5.87
C ASP A 186 5.12 13.27 -5.11
N PHE A 187 6.20 13.74 -4.45
CA PHE A 187 6.24 14.97 -3.68
C PHE A 187 5.45 16.13 -4.30
N ARG A 188 5.71 16.43 -5.56
CA ARG A 188 5.05 17.55 -6.23
C ARG A 188 3.55 17.32 -6.40
N LYS A 189 3.16 16.14 -6.83
CA LYS A 189 1.75 15.75 -7.03
C LYS A 189 0.97 15.83 -5.72
N ASP A 190 1.55 15.26 -4.66
CA ASP A 190 0.90 15.19 -3.36
C ASP A 190 0.72 16.58 -2.76
N GLN A 191 1.75 17.42 -2.78
CA GLN A 191 1.66 18.80 -2.29
C GLN A 191 0.61 19.63 -3.06
N LEU A 192 0.48 19.44 -4.38
CA LEU A 192 -0.53 20.11 -5.20
C LEU A 192 -1.96 19.60 -4.89
N ASN A 193 -2.07 18.41 -4.34
CA ASN A 193 -3.34 17.81 -3.87
C ASN A 193 -3.57 17.99 -2.36
N ASN A 194 -2.83 18.89 -1.71
CA ASN A 194 -2.92 19.15 -0.26
C ASN A 194 -2.60 17.93 0.61
N LEU A 195 -1.83 16.97 0.11
CA LEU A 195 -1.35 15.80 0.83
C LEU A 195 0.07 16.06 1.34
N SER A 196 0.34 15.81 2.63
CA SER A 196 1.62 16.07 3.26
C SER A 196 2.11 14.82 4.01
N TYR A 197 3.06 14.12 3.41
CA TYR A 197 3.66 12.89 3.97
C TYR A 197 5.00 13.11 4.67
N PHE A 198 5.58 14.31 4.58
CA PHE A 198 6.84 14.62 5.26
C PHE A 198 6.58 15.14 6.67
N ALA A 199 7.24 14.55 7.67
CA ALA A 199 7.03 14.86 9.07
C ALA A 199 7.57 16.26 9.46
N ASP A 200 6.83 16.98 10.29
CA ASP A 200 7.15 18.37 10.69
C ASP A 200 8.48 18.46 11.46
N ASP A 201 8.81 17.47 12.29
CA ASP A 201 10.07 17.43 13.04
C ASP A 201 11.29 17.29 12.10
N VAL A 202 11.16 16.44 11.06
CA VAL A 202 12.21 16.28 10.04
C VAL A 202 12.34 17.55 9.21
N MET A 203 11.22 18.11 8.74
CA MET A 203 11.24 19.39 8.03
C MET A 203 11.93 20.48 8.85
N THR A 204 11.59 20.60 10.13
CA THR A 204 12.16 21.60 11.05
C THR A 204 13.68 21.42 11.21
N ARG A 205 14.18 20.19 11.36
CA ARG A 205 15.62 19.90 11.42
C ARG A 205 16.39 20.40 10.20
N HIS A 206 15.73 20.41 9.03
CA HIS A 206 16.33 20.88 7.78
C HIS A 206 15.98 22.35 7.45
N GLY A 207 15.40 23.09 8.38
CA GLY A 207 15.03 24.50 8.20
C GLY A 207 13.91 24.71 7.19
N LEU A 208 13.01 23.73 7.07
CA LEU A 208 11.85 23.75 6.16
C LEU A 208 10.55 23.96 6.95
N THR A 209 9.55 24.49 6.24
CA THR A 209 8.18 24.64 6.71
C THR A 209 7.21 24.05 5.69
N ARG A 210 5.99 23.72 6.09
CA ARG A 210 4.94 23.28 5.16
C ARG A 210 4.71 24.30 4.04
N THR A 211 4.77 25.59 4.33
CA THR A 211 4.68 26.66 3.33
C THR A 211 5.81 26.58 2.31
N ALA A 212 7.05 26.43 2.77
CA ALA A 212 8.21 26.30 1.88
C ALA A 212 8.11 25.04 1.00
N MET A 213 7.60 23.92 1.54
CA MET A 213 7.35 22.70 0.75
C MET A 213 6.33 22.94 -0.35
N SER A 214 5.21 23.60 -0.02
CA SER A 214 4.18 23.98 -1.00
C SER A 214 4.73 24.93 -2.06
N GLU A 215 5.51 25.96 -1.70
CA GLU A 215 6.13 26.87 -2.64
C GLU A 215 7.07 26.15 -3.64
N MET A 216 7.88 25.19 -3.15
CA MET A 216 8.74 24.38 -4.01
C MET A 216 7.93 23.47 -4.95
N ALA A 217 6.83 22.92 -4.51
CA ALA A 217 5.93 22.15 -5.37
C ALA A 217 5.30 23.01 -6.49
N HIS A 218 5.06 24.30 -6.20
CA HIS A 218 4.58 25.28 -7.18
C HIS A 218 5.69 25.87 -8.08
N GLY A 219 6.94 25.43 -7.92
CA GLY A 219 8.03 25.79 -8.81
C GLY A 219 9.06 26.76 -8.22
N ALA A 220 9.01 27.06 -6.93
CA ALA A 220 10.10 27.75 -6.26
C ALA A 220 11.41 26.90 -6.27
N PRO A 221 12.59 27.49 -6.23
CA PRO A 221 13.85 26.76 -6.24
C PRO A 221 14.00 25.81 -5.07
N LEU A 222 14.45 24.57 -5.35
CA LEU A 222 14.73 23.59 -4.32
C LEU A 222 15.91 24.03 -3.45
N THR A 223 15.69 24.12 -2.14
CA THR A 223 16.71 24.55 -1.19
C THR A 223 17.72 23.44 -0.84
N PRO A 224 18.91 23.79 -0.28
CA PRO A 224 19.81 22.78 0.25
C PRO A 224 19.18 21.93 1.36
N GLY A 225 18.35 22.55 2.24
CA GLY A 225 17.59 21.84 3.29
C GLY A 225 16.64 20.80 2.74
N PHE A 226 15.88 21.13 1.67
CA PHE A 226 15.03 20.18 0.96
C PHE A 226 15.80 18.97 0.45
N ARG A 227 16.95 19.19 -0.21
CA ARG A 227 17.78 18.09 -0.72
C ARG A 227 18.36 17.23 0.39
N ALA A 228 18.71 17.84 1.54
CA ALA A 228 19.21 17.11 2.70
C ALA A 228 18.10 16.26 3.35
N MET A 229 16.90 16.81 3.49
CA MET A 229 15.73 16.07 3.96
C MET A 229 15.40 14.88 3.06
N MET A 230 15.33 15.09 1.75
CA MET A 230 15.05 14.00 0.80
C MET A 230 16.11 12.88 0.87
N ARG A 231 17.37 13.24 1.14
CA ARG A 231 18.44 12.26 1.33
C ARG A 231 18.25 11.47 2.62
N GLU A 232 17.84 12.11 3.73
CA GLU A 232 17.50 11.41 4.98
C GLU A 232 16.38 10.39 4.78
N TYR A 233 15.31 10.75 4.04
CA TYR A 233 14.24 9.81 3.71
C TYR A 233 14.71 8.66 2.78
N LEU A 234 15.62 8.93 1.85
CA LEU A 234 16.23 7.89 1.01
C LEU A 234 17.12 6.94 1.83
N ASP A 235 17.89 7.46 2.79
CA ASP A 235 18.73 6.64 3.67
C ASP A 235 17.85 5.68 4.52
N ILE A 236 16.69 6.14 4.98
CA ILE A 236 15.70 5.27 5.66
C ILE A 236 15.16 4.22 4.69
N ALA A 237 14.77 4.61 3.48
CA ALA A 237 14.31 3.68 2.45
C ALA A 237 15.36 2.59 2.15
N ASP A 238 16.65 2.95 2.06
CA ASP A 238 17.75 2.01 1.83
C ASP A 238 17.92 0.99 2.97
N CYS A 239 17.66 1.37 4.22
CA CYS A 239 17.63 0.41 5.33
C CYS A 239 16.53 -0.64 5.11
N TYR A 240 15.30 -0.21 4.83
CA TYR A 240 14.18 -1.13 4.54
C TYR A 240 14.42 -1.97 3.27
N ARG A 241 15.08 -1.41 2.26
CA ARG A 241 15.49 -2.16 1.07
C ARG A 241 16.46 -3.30 1.41
N ALA A 242 17.42 -3.05 2.27
CA ALA A 242 18.35 -4.08 2.73
C ALA A 242 17.63 -5.20 3.49
N ASP A 243 16.72 -4.84 4.40
CA ASP A 243 15.91 -5.80 5.14
C ASP A 243 14.97 -6.61 4.21
N THR A 244 14.44 -5.98 3.14
CA THR A 244 13.64 -6.66 2.12
C THR A 244 14.42 -7.80 1.47
N LEU A 245 15.68 -7.58 1.07
CA LEU A 245 16.52 -8.61 0.47
C LEU A 245 16.72 -9.79 1.40
N ILE A 246 16.96 -9.54 2.70
CA ILE A 246 17.11 -10.60 3.72
C ILE A 246 15.81 -11.44 3.83
N ILE A 247 14.66 -10.77 3.90
CA ILE A 247 13.37 -11.46 3.98
C ILE A 247 13.06 -12.24 2.70
N MET A 248 13.35 -11.69 1.52
CA MET A 248 13.16 -12.40 0.25
C MET A 248 13.99 -13.68 0.17
N ASP A 249 15.24 -13.65 0.60
CA ASP A 249 16.09 -14.84 0.68
C ASP A 249 15.51 -15.91 1.61
N GLU A 250 14.86 -15.50 2.71
CA GLU A 250 14.22 -16.43 3.67
C GLU A 250 12.96 -17.08 3.10
N ILE A 251 12.09 -16.31 2.43
CA ILE A 251 10.74 -16.77 2.06
C ILE A 251 10.64 -17.34 0.65
N CYS A 252 11.42 -16.82 -0.30
CA CYS A 252 11.35 -17.26 -1.70
C CYS A 252 11.48 -18.78 -1.90
N PRO A 253 12.30 -19.51 -1.15
CA PRO A 253 12.36 -20.98 -1.22
C PRO A 253 11.06 -21.68 -0.81
N LYS A 254 10.20 -21.00 -0.05
CA LYS A 254 8.93 -21.54 0.50
C LYS A 254 7.73 -21.24 -0.42
N MET A 255 7.93 -20.51 -1.51
CA MET A 255 6.90 -20.05 -2.41
C MET A 255 6.96 -20.73 -3.78
N GLU A 256 5.80 -20.84 -4.42
CA GLU A 256 5.76 -21.25 -5.82
C GLU A 256 6.42 -20.18 -6.72
N PRO A 257 7.12 -20.60 -7.79
CA PRO A 257 7.90 -19.68 -8.64
C PRO A 257 7.12 -18.47 -9.20
N ARG A 258 5.83 -18.66 -9.55
CA ARG A 258 5.01 -17.55 -10.08
C ARG A 258 4.74 -16.46 -9.05
N TYR A 259 4.49 -16.83 -7.79
CA TYR A 259 4.21 -15.86 -6.73
C TYR A 259 5.49 -15.22 -6.21
N ARG A 260 6.58 -15.98 -6.17
CA ARG A 260 7.91 -15.43 -5.92
C ARG A 260 8.27 -14.35 -6.94
N LEU A 261 8.03 -14.58 -8.24
CA LEU A 261 8.28 -13.60 -9.29
C LEU A 261 7.52 -12.29 -9.04
N SER A 262 6.30 -12.36 -8.47
CA SER A 262 5.54 -11.14 -8.14
C SER A 262 6.23 -10.28 -7.08
N LEU A 263 6.81 -10.90 -6.06
CA LEU A 263 7.56 -10.17 -5.03
C LEU A 263 8.83 -9.54 -5.62
N GLU A 264 9.53 -10.27 -6.49
CA GLU A 264 10.70 -9.76 -7.21
C GLU A 264 10.32 -8.56 -8.10
N ILE A 265 9.21 -8.65 -8.84
CA ILE A 265 8.70 -7.54 -9.69
C ILE A 265 8.34 -6.31 -8.83
N ILE A 266 7.60 -6.47 -7.73
CA ILE A 266 7.24 -5.35 -6.86
C ILE A 266 8.51 -4.67 -6.33
N PHE A 267 9.49 -5.44 -5.87
CA PHE A 267 10.74 -4.90 -5.35
C PHE A 267 11.53 -4.12 -6.41
N GLU A 268 11.58 -4.60 -7.65
CA GLU A 268 12.31 -3.96 -8.75
C GLU A 268 11.58 -2.76 -9.37
N LEU A 269 10.29 -2.58 -9.09
CA LEU A 269 9.50 -1.43 -9.56
C LEU A 269 9.78 -0.14 -8.78
N TYR A 270 10.39 -0.25 -7.59
CA TYR A 270 10.75 0.86 -6.73
C TYR A 270 12.27 1.03 -6.61
#